data_b577f57b5b84d7d32a7a74e45d40ed2d
#
_entry.id   b577f57b5b84d7d32a7a74e45d40ed2d
#
_cell.length_a   1.000
_cell.length_b   1.000
_cell.length_c   1.000
_cell.angle_alpha   90.00
_cell.angle_beta   90.00
_cell.angle_gamma   90.00
#
_symmetry.space_group_name_H-M   'P 1'
#
loop_
_entity.id
_entity.type
_entity.pdbx_description
1 polymer ?
#
loop_
_entity_poly.entity_id
_entity_poly.type
_entity_poly.pdbx_seq_one_letter_code
_entity_poly.pdbx_strand_id
1 'polypeptide(L)'
;LYTQSTTLAANIALSANIFYSFIYTLILKPRTNQNIVIGGAAGAAPVLIGWSATGAELEIGSWLLFLLVFLWTPAHFWALSLENIDDYKDADFPMLPTQESKKRTAIFIGVYSCATVITSILLAPILQLGITYLVLALLFGMYLMYKSYGLYVDKVKPISYFIFSNTYLAVI
;
A
#
# COMPACT_ATOMS: atom_id res chain seq x y z
N LEU A 1 -17.02 -14.69 11.38
CA LEU A 1 -15.80 -15.37 10.89
C LEU A 1 -15.58 -16.70 11.63
N TYR A 2 -15.58 -16.75 12.96
CA TYR A 2 -15.32 -17.99 13.72
C TYR A 2 -16.25 -19.16 13.39
N THR A 3 -17.45 -18.90 12.92
CA THR A 3 -18.46 -19.92 12.59
C THR A 3 -18.51 -20.28 11.10
N GLN A 4 -17.87 -19.47 10.24
CA GLN A 4 -17.98 -19.60 8.78
C GLN A 4 -16.62 -19.55 8.05
N SER A 5 -15.52 -19.50 8.80
CA SER A 5 -14.17 -19.43 8.27
C SER A 5 -13.19 -20.15 9.20
N THR A 6 -11.91 -20.11 8.89
CA THR A 6 -10.87 -20.70 9.74
C THR A 6 -10.63 -19.88 10.99
N THR A 7 -10.22 -20.52 12.09
CA THR A 7 -9.81 -19.83 13.32
C THR A 7 -8.66 -18.86 13.07
N LEU A 8 -7.74 -19.23 12.16
CA LEU A 8 -6.61 -18.37 11.79
C LEU A 8 -7.09 -17.07 11.16
N ALA A 9 -7.96 -17.15 10.15
CA ALA A 9 -8.53 -15.96 9.49
C ALA A 9 -9.25 -15.05 10.48
N ALA A 10 -10.04 -15.63 11.41
CA ALA A 10 -10.74 -14.88 12.44
C ALA A 10 -9.77 -14.17 13.41
N ASN A 11 -8.70 -14.84 13.83
CA ASN A 11 -7.68 -14.26 14.70
C ASN A 11 -6.92 -13.12 14.02
N ILE A 12 -6.54 -13.27 12.73
CA ILE A 12 -5.89 -12.21 11.97
C ILE A 12 -6.83 -11.00 11.84
N ALA A 13 -8.12 -11.23 11.51
CA ALA A 13 -9.11 -10.17 11.39
C ALA A 13 -9.31 -9.41 12.71
N LEU A 14 -9.42 -10.12 13.83
CA LEU A 14 -9.55 -9.52 15.17
C LEU A 14 -8.29 -8.70 15.52
N SER A 15 -7.11 -9.26 15.30
CA SER A 15 -5.83 -8.59 15.58
C SER A 15 -5.67 -7.32 14.74
N ALA A 16 -5.99 -7.39 13.43
CA ALA A 16 -5.95 -6.24 12.53
C ALA A 16 -6.95 -5.15 12.96
N ASN A 17 -8.15 -5.54 13.41
CA ASN A 17 -9.16 -4.58 13.90
C ASN A 17 -8.70 -3.89 15.20
N ILE A 18 -8.17 -4.65 16.16
CA ILE A 18 -7.61 -4.10 17.40
C ILE A 18 -6.45 -3.16 17.09
N PHE A 19 -5.52 -3.58 16.23
CA PHE A 19 -4.40 -2.74 15.80
C PHE A 19 -4.88 -1.45 15.14
N TYR A 20 -5.82 -1.53 14.20
CA TYR A 20 -6.38 -0.37 13.50
C TYR A 20 -7.09 0.59 14.46
N SER A 21 -7.97 0.06 15.34
CA SER A 21 -8.79 0.89 16.21
C SER A 21 -7.98 1.56 17.31
N PHE A 22 -7.13 0.80 18.00
CA PHE A 22 -6.40 1.30 19.17
C PHE A 22 -5.04 1.87 18.81
N ILE A 23 -4.21 1.14 18.07
CA ILE A 23 -2.83 1.56 17.79
C ILE A 23 -2.81 2.61 16.68
N TYR A 24 -3.40 2.32 15.53
CA TYR A 24 -3.39 3.27 14.42
C TYR A 24 -4.23 4.51 14.73
N THR A 25 -5.52 4.35 15.02
CA THR A 25 -6.44 5.50 15.11
C THR A 25 -6.18 6.37 16.33
N LEU A 26 -5.95 5.79 17.51
CA LEU A 26 -5.81 6.56 18.75
C LEU A 26 -4.38 7.02 19.04
N ILE A 27 -3.36 6.25 18.57
CA ILE A 27 -1.97 6.53 18.90
C ILE A 27 -1.21 7.12 17.72
N LEU A 28 -1.17 6.42 16.59
CA LEU A 28 -0.28 6.79 15.48
C LEU A 28 -0.83 7.95 14.66
N LYS A 29 -2.10 7.89 14.29
CA LYS A 29 -2.73 8.86 13.39
C LYS A 29 -2.58 10.31 13.85
N PRO A 30 -2.76 10.67 15.13
CA PRO A 30 -2.58 12.04 15.59
C PRO A 30 -1.13 12.43 15.94
N ARG A 31 -0.17 11.49 15.97
CA ARG A 31 1.16 11.74 16.57
C ARG A 31 2.34 11.61 15.63
N THR A 32 2.20 10.95 14.50
CA THR A 32 3.35 10.68 13.63
C THR A 32 3.00 10.73 12.15
N ASN A 33 3.91 11.25 11.34
CA ASN A 33 3.81 11.23 9.88
C ASN A 33 4.07 9.83 9.26
N GLN A 34 4.51 8.87 10.09
CA GLN A 34 4.66 7.45 9.71
C GLN A 34 3.36 6.66 9.92
N ASN A 35 2.27 7.33 10.31
CA ASN A 35 0.97 6.71 10.57
C ASN A 35 0.51 5.83 9.40
N ILE A 36 0.65 6.29 8.15
CA ILE A 36 0.26 5.54 6.95
C ILE A 36 1.14 4.32 6.73
N VAL A 37 2.46 4.42 7.00
CA VAL A 37 3.37 3.28 6.85
C VAL A 37 2.99 2.18 7.83
N ILE A 38 2.93 2.51 9.12
CA ILE A 38 2.64 1.53 10.17
C ILE A 38 1.18 1.04 10.07
N GLY A 39 0.24 1.97 9.82
CA GLY A 39 -1.19 1.66 9.65
C GLY A 39 -1.49 0.82 8.40
N GLY A 40 -0.63 0.89 7.38
CA GLY A 40 -0.71 0.08 6.17
C GLY A 40 -0.74 -1.43 6.43
N ALA A 41 -0.17 -1.89 7.56
CA ALA A 41 -0.24 -3.29 7.97
C ALA A 41 -1.69 -3.76 8.19
N ALA A 42 -2.54 -2.93 8.82
CA ALA A 42 -3.96 -3.26 8.96
C ALA A 42 -4.69 -3.24 7.60
N GLY A 43 -4.32 -2.29 6.72
CA GLY A 43 -4.88 -2.20 5.36
C GLY A 43 -4.50 -3.38 4.46
N ALA A 44 -3.34 -4.00 4.69
CA ALA A 44 -2.88 -5.18 3.97
C ALA A 44 -3.37 -6.50 4.60
N ALA A 45 -3.82 -6.51 5.86
CA ALA A 45 -4.29 -7.71 6.56
C ALA A 45 -5.42 -8.49 5.83
N PRO A 46 -6.36 -7.85 5.07
CA PRO A 46 -7.37 -8.58 4.30
C PRO A 46 -6.79 -9.63 3.35
N VAL A 47 -5.58 -9.46 2.85
CA VAL A 47 -4.89 -10.45 2.00
C VAL A 47 -4.65 -11.75 2.77
N LEU A 48 -4.07 -11.66 3.98
CA LEU A 48 -3.82 -12.83 4.82
C LEU A 48 -5.12 -13.45 5.34
N ILE A 49 -6.13 -12.61 5.63
CA ILE A 49 -7.46 -13.07 6.04
C ILE A 49 -8.10 -13.88 4.92
N GLY A 50 -8.13 -13.34 3.69
CA GLY A 50 -8.67 -14.02 2.52
C GLY A 50 -7.95 -15.33 2.23
N TRP A 51 -6.61 -15.33 2.26
CA TRP A 51 -5.81 -16.53 2.04
C TRP A 51 -6.11 -17.62 3.07
N SER A 52 -6.03 -17.27 4.37
CA SER A 52 -6.29 -18.24 5.44
C SER A 52 -7.75 -18.69 5.54
N ALA A 53 -8.70 -17.90 5.02
CA ALA A 53 -10.12 -18.28 4.97
C ALA A 53 -10.39 -19.46 4.05
N THR A 54 -9.52 -19.74 3.06
CA THR A 54 -9.61 -20.92 2.20
C THR A 54 -9.18 -22.21 2.89
N GLY A 55 -8.65 -22.14 4.11
CA GLY A 55 -8.07 -23.27 4.83
C GLY A 55 -6.58 -23.52 4.49
N ALA A 56 -6.00 -22.75 3.57
CA ALA A 56 -4.59 -22.85 3.23
C ALA A 56 -3.69 -22.27 4.34
N GLU A 57 -2.52 -22.87 4.52
CA GLU A 57 -1.48 -22.34 5.40
C GLU A 57 -0.90 -21.05 4.82
N LEU A 58 -0.37 -20.18 5.70
CA LEU A 58 0.30 -18.95 5.26
C LEU A 58 1.68 -19.29 4.71
N GLU A 59 1.82 -19.17 3.40
CA GLU A 59 3.05 -19.43 2.66
C GLU A 59 3.73 -18.13 2.23
N ILE A 60 4.92 -18.23 1.64
CA ILE A 60 5.68 -17.09 1.13
C ILE A 60 4.86 -16.25 0.14
N GLY A 61 4.01 -16.88 -0.67
CA GLY A 61 3.12 -16.18 -1.62
C GLY A 61 2.11 -15.25 -0.93
N SER A 62 1.46 -15.71 0.16
CA SER A 62 0.51 -14.90 0.92
C SER A 62 1.19 -13.71 1.60
N TRP A 63 2.41 -13.89 2.10
CA TRP A 63 3.20 -12.81 2.69
C TRP A 63 3.70 -11.80 1.65
N LEU A 64 4.04 -12.24 0.44
CA LEU A 64 4.40 -11.33 -0.66
C LEU A 64 3.19 -10.52 -1.14
N LEU A 65 2.01 -11.13 -1.22
CA LEU A 65 0.77 -10.40 -1.53
C LEU A 65 0.44 -9.38 -0.44
N PHE A 66 0.58 -9.75 0.83
CA PHE A 66 0.47 -8.80 1.94
C PHE A 66 1.48 -7.66 1.79
N LEU A 67 2.75 -7.98 1.52
CA LEU A 67 3.82 -7.01 1.34
C LEU A 67 3.56 -6.07 0.16
N LEU A 68 3.00 -6.58 -0.94
CA LEU A 68 2.61 -5.78 -2.10
C LEU A 68 1.64 -4.67 -1.71
N VAL A 69 0.55 -5.01 -1.02
CA VAL A 69 -0.46 -4.04 -0.58
C VAL A 69 0.10 -3.11 0.49
N PHE A 70 0.90 -3.64 1.41
CA PHE A 70 1.56 -2.86 2.46
C PHE A 70 2.49 -1.79 1.87
N LEU A 71 3.33 -2.14 0.91
CA LEU A 71 4.26 -1.19 0.26
C LEU A 71 3.56 -0.22 -0.69
N TRP A 72 2.47 -0.64 -1.33
CA TRP A 72 1.66 0.23 -2.17
C TRP A 72 0.97 1.33 -1.37
N THR A 73 0.51 1.03 -0.15
CA THR A 73 -0.30 1.92 0.68
C THR A 73 0.33 3.30 0.93
N PRO A 74 1.61 3.43 1.37
CA PRO A 74 2.20 4.75 1.63
C PRO A 74 2.29 5.62 0.38
N ALA A 75 2.78 5.07 -0.73
CA ALA A 75 2.92 5.82 -1.98
C ALA A 75 1.57 6.35 -2.48
N HIS A 76 0.54 5.51 -2.41
CA HIS A 76 -0.83 5.83 -2.80
C HIS A 76 -1.41 6.98 -1.94
N PHE A 77 -1.38 6.84 -0.61
CA PHE A 77 -1.96 7.83 0.29
C PHE A 77 -1.17 9.14 0.36
N TRP A 78 0.17 9.11 0.23
CA TRP A 78 0.94 10.35 0.16
C TRP A 78 0.68 11.13 -1.11
N ALA A 79 0.42 10.48 -2.24
CA ALA A 79 0.00 11.15 -3.46
C ALA A 79 -1.37 11.83 -3.27
N LEU A 80 -2.33 11.17 -2.63
CA LEU A 80 -3.63 11.77 -2.28
C LEU A 80 -3.45 12.96 -1.33
N SER A 81 -2.59 12.82 -0.32
CA SER A 81 -2.32 13.89 0.64
C SER A 81 -1.60 15.08 0.02
N LEU A 82 -0.76 14.87 -1.00
CA LEU A 82 -0.16 15.97 -1.78
C LEU A 82 -1.20 16.75 -2.57
N GLU A 83 -2.23 16.07 -3.10
CA GLU A 83 -3.32 16.71 -3.82
C GLU A 83 -4.20 17.58 -2.91
N ASN A 84 -4.46 17.08 -1.68
CA ASN A 84 -5.35 17.72 -0.70
C ASN A 84 -4.56 18.30 0.50
N ILE A 85 -3.37 18.85 0.23
CA ILE A 85 -2.43 19.25 1.29
C ILE A 85 -3.00 20.29 2.25
N ASP A 86 -3.83 21.21 1.73
CA ASP A 86 -4.41 22.27 2.54
C ASP A 86 -5.47 21.73 3.51
N ASP A 87 -6.30 20.78 3.09
CA ASP A 87 -7.28 20.11 3.96
C ASP A 87 -6.59 19.38 5.13
N TYR A 88 -5.44 18.73 4.85
CA TYR A 88 -4.66 18.03 5.88
C TYR A 88 -3.99 19.00 6.86
N LYS A 89 -3.54 20.17 6.39
CA LYS A 89 -2.99 21.24 7.22
C LYS A 89 -4.06 21.86 8.10
N ASP A 90 -5.22 22.18 7.54
CA ASP A 90 -6.34 22.77 8.27
C ASP A 90 -6.87 21.83 9.37
N ALA A 91 -6.81 20.54 9.13
CA ALA A 91 -7.19 19.52 10.11
C ALA A 91 -6.08 19.19 11.14
N ASP A 92 -4.90 19.82 11.06
CA ASP A 92 -3.71 19.56 11.89
C ASP A 92 -3.28 18.08 11.91
N PHE A 93 -3.45 17.39 10.76
CA PHE A 93 -3.06 16.00 10.65
C PHE A 93 -1.59 15.86 10.23
N PRO A 94 -0.76 15.11 11.00
CA PRO A 94 0.66 14.91 10.70
C PRO A 94 0.84 13.90 9.56
N MET A 95 0.50 14.30 8.34
CA MET A 95 0.82 13.53 7.13
C MET A 95 2.23 13.90 6.65
N LEU A 96 2.92 12.94 5.98
CA LEU A 96 4.27 13.22 5.48
C LEU A 96 4.33 14.51 4.64
N PRO A 97 3.41 14.78 3.68
CA PRO A 97 3.44 16.01 2.88
C PRO A 97 3.16 17.31 3.67
N THR A 98 2.56 17.24 4.86
CA THR A 98 2.35 18.44 5.68
C THR A 98 3.60 18.85 6.46
N GLN A 99 4.53 17.92 6.67
CA GLN A 99 5.76 18.10 7.45
C GLN A 99 7.02 18.14 6.57
N GLU A 100 6.97 17.62 5.35
CA GLU A 100 8.09 17.52 4.43
C GLU A 100 7.83 18.26 3.13
N SER A 101 8.90 18.61 2.41
CA SER A 101 8.76 19.24 1.11
C SER A 101 8.13 18.30 0.07
N LYS A 102 7.44 18.86 -0.92
CA LYS A 102 6.86 18.11 -2.05
C LYS A 102 7.90 17.19 -2.72
N LYS A 103 9.12 17.68 -2.94
CA LYS A 103 10.21 16.87 -3.54
C LYS A 103 10.60 15.69 -2.66
N ARG A 104 10.72 15.89 -1.34
CA ARG A 104 11.07 14.80 -0.41
C ARG A 104 9.97 13.77 -0.35
N THR A 105 8.72 14.19 -0.30
CA THR A 105 7.55 13.31 -0.39
C THR A 105 7.56 12.51 -1.69
N ALA A 106 7.85 13.15 -2.84
CA ALA A 106 7.94 12.46 -4.13
C ALA A 106 9.05 11.40 -4.16
N ILE A 107 10.19 11.64 -3.48
CA ILE A 107 11.25 10.63 -3.33
C ILE A 107 10.73 9.41 -2.56
N PHE A 108 10.05 9.62 -1.43
CA PHE A 108 9.47 8.50 -0.66
C PHE A 108 8.42 7.75 -1.47
N ILE A 109 7.54 8.45 -2.21
CA ILE A 109 6.60 7.82 -3.15
C ILE A 109 7.38 6.95 -4.16
N GLY A 110 8.49 7.44 -4.71
CA GLY A 110 9.35 6.69 -5.63
C GLY A 110 9.94 5.42 -5.02
N VAL A 111 10.47 5.51 -3.81
CA VAL A 111 11.05 4.36 -3.10
C VAL A 111 10.00 3.29 -2.85
N TYR A 112 8.83 3.66 -2.33
CA TYR A 112 7.74 2.71 -2.07
C TYR A 112 7.15 2.15 -3.37
N SER A 113 7.03 2.96 -4.43
CA SER A 113 6.62 2.47 -5.76
C SER A 113 7.60 1.44 -6.30
N CYS A 114 8.90 1.69 -6.18
CA CYS A 114 9.94 0.76 -6.61
C CYS A 114 9.84 -0.57 -5.85
N ALA A 115 9.72 -0.51 -4.53
CA ALA A 115 9.55 -1.70 -3.69
C ALA A 115 8.27 -2.48 -4.06
N THR A 116 7.15 -1.77 -4.32
CA THR A 116 5.89 -2.37 -4.78
C THR A 116 6.07 -3.10 -6.12
N VAL A 117 6.73 -2.47 -7.10
CA VAL A 117 7.00 -3.07 -8.42
C VAL A 117 7.90 -4.29 -8.30
N ILE A 118 8.96 -4.21 -7.50
CA ILE A 118 9.84 -5.37 -7.25
C ILE A 118 9.04 -6.52 -6.64
N THR A 119 8.20 -6.25 -5.65
CA THR A 119 7.38 -7.27 -5.00
C THR A 119 6.40 -7.91 -5.99
N SER A 120 5.76 -7.12 -6.86
CA SER A 120 4.86 -7.68 -7.88
C SER A 120 5.59 -8.57 -8.89
N ILE A 121 6.83 -8.23 -9.29
CA ILE A 121 7.63 -9.06 -10.17
C ILE A 121 8.02 -10.39 -9.46
N LEU A 122 8.37 -10.34 -8.18
CA LEU A 122 8.71 -11.53 -7.39
C LEU A 122 7.53 -12.49 -7.20
N LEU A 123 6.28 -12.01 -7.26
CA LEU A 123 5.10 -12.87 -7.21
C LEU A 123 5.02 -13.81 -8.42
N ALA A 124 5.51 -13.41 -9.60
CA ALA A 124 5.43 -14.21 -10.81
C ALA A 124 6.03 -15.63 -10.65
N PRO A 125 7.30 -15.80 -10.24
CA PRO A 125 7.88 -17.15 -10.04
C PRO A 125 7.34 -17.83 -8.79
N ILE A 126 7.02 -17.10 -7.72
CA ILE A 126 6.61 -17.70 -6.43
C ILE A 126 5.21 -18.33 -6.54
N LEU A 127 4.29 -17.64 -7.21
CA LEU A 127 2.91 -18.11 -7.41
C LEU A 127 2.69 -18.76 -8.79
N GLN A 128 3.73 -18.89 -9.60
CA GLN A 128 3.70 -19.49 -10.95
C GLN A 128 2.66 -18.85 -11.86
N LEU A 129 2.54 -17.51 -11.82
CA LEU A 129 1.47 -16.74 -12.49
C LEU A 129 1.62 -16.66 -14.01
N GLY A 130 2.70 -17.19 -14.57
CA GLY A 130 2.94 -17.24 -16.01
C GLY A 130 3.43 -15.92 -16.62
N ILE A 131 3.74 -15.98 -17.93
CA ILE A 131 4.39 -14.88 -18.66
C ILE A 131 3.48 -13.67 -18.82
N THR A 132 2.17 -13.87 -18.96
CA THR A 132 1.20 -12.78 -19.14
C THR A 132 1.20 -11.85 -17.92
N TYR A 133 1.16 -12.42 -16.72
CA TYR A 133 1.27 -11.65 -15.49
C TYR A 133 2.57 -10.87 -15.44
N LEU A 134 3.71 -11.52 -15.72
CA LEU A 134 5.02 -10.87 -15.69
C LEU A 134 5.11 -9.69 -16.66
N VAL A 135 4.59 -9.82 -17.85
CA VAL A 135 4.54 -8.74 -18.86
C VAL A 135 3.69 -7.57 -18.33
N LEU A 136 2.51 -7.85 -17.78
CA LEU A 136 1.66 -6.81 -17.18
C LEU A 136 2.35 -6.12 -15.99
N ALA A 137 2.97 -6.87 -15.09
CA ALA A 137 3.70 -6.34 -13.95
C ALA A 137 4.83 -5.41 -14.39
N LEU A 138 5.58 -5.76 -15.44
CA LEU A 138 6.64 -4.94 -15.99
C LEU A 138 6.09 -3.67 -16.66
N LEU A 139 5.08 -3.78 -17.54
CA LEU A 139 4.53 -2.63 -18.26
C LEU A 139 3.87 -1.62 -17.31
N PHE A 140 2.99 -2.10 -16.44
CA PHE A 140 2.31 -1.24 -15.46
C PHE A 140 3.28 -0.72 -14.41
N GLY A 141 4.27 -1.53 -13.99
CA GLY A 141 5.32 -1.13 -13.08
C GLY A 141 6.20 -0.02 -13.65
N MET A 142 6.66 -0.14 -14.90
CA MET A 142 7.41 0.93 -15.59
C MET A 142 6.61 2.23 -15.67
N TYR A 143 5.31 2.15 -15.97
CA TYR A 143 4.47 3.33 -16.04
C TYR A 143 4.21 3.94 -14.65
N LEU A 144 4.08 3.12 -13.59
CA LEU A 144 4.00 3.61 -12.20
C LEU A 144 5.28 4.37 -11.82
N MET A 145 6.46 3.83 -12.18
CA MET A 145 7.74 4.48 -11.95
C MET A 145 7.89 5.79 -12.75
N TYR A 146 7.44 5.80 -14.01
CA TYR A 146 7.39 7.02 -14.82
C TYR A 146 6.53 8.10 -14.16
N LYS A 147 5.34 7.75 -13.67
CA LYS A 147 4.47 8.70 -12.94
C LYS A 147 5.09 9.18 -11.64
N SER A 148 5.74 8.30 -10.89
CA SER A 148 6.46 8.66 -9.67
C SER A 148 7.61 9.64 -9.94
N TYR A 149 8.40 9.38 -10.97
CA TYR A 149 9.44 10.33 -11.41
C TYR A 149 8.83 11.66 -11.88
N GLY A 150 7.68 11.61 -12.56
CA GLY A 150 6.94 12.80 -12.99
C GLY A 150 6.47 13.69 -11.81
N LEU A 151 6.15 13.09 -10.65
CA LEU A 151 5.89 13.84 -9.41
C LEU A 151 7.13 14.58 -8.92
N TYR A 152 8.29 13.91 -8.93
CA TYR A 152 9.56 14.49 -8.48
C TYR A 152 9.99 15.70 -9.33
N VAL A 153 9.81 15.63 -10.66
CA VAL A 153 10.15 16.72 -11.59
C VAL A 153 8.99 17.69 -11.87
N ASP A 154 7.91 17.57 -11.12
CA ASP A 154 6.71 18.44 -11.17
C ASP A 154 5.98 18.45 -12.53
N LYS A 155 6.05 17.35 -13.27
CA LYS A 155 5.39 17.16 -14.57
C LYS A 155 4.10 16.33 -14.50
N VAL A 156 3.83 15.68 -13.38
CA VAL A 156 2.64 14.85 -13.15
C VAL A 156 1.90 15.37 -11.92
N LYS A 157 0.58 15.53 -12.04
CA LYS A 157 -0.26 15.91 -10.90
C LYS A 157 -0.38 14.74 -9.91
N PRO A 158 -0.41 14.97 -8.59
CA PRO A 158 -0.54 13.92 -7.59
C PRO A 158 -1.78 13.06 -7.78
N ILE A 159 -2.92 13.64 -8.15
CA ILE A 159 -4.16 12.90 -8.44
C ILE A 159 -3.97 11.91 -9.60
N SER A 160 -3.17 12.24 -10.60
CA SER A 160 -2.92 11.35 -11.74
C SER A 160 -2.09 10.12 -11.36
N TYR A 161 -1.14 10.28 -10.42
CA TYR A 161 -0.43 9.15 -9.82
C TYR A 161 -1.37 8.30 -8.95
N PHE A 162 -2.17 8.95 -8.09
CA PHE A 162 -3.14 8.30 -7.21
C PHE A 162 -4.11 7.39 -7.98
N ILE A 163 -4.75 7.91 -9.03
CA ILE A 163 -5.67 7.14 -9.87
C ILE A 163 -4.96 5.96 -10.52
N PHE A 164 -3.75 6.18 -11.07
CA PHE A 164 -3.03 5.10 -11.73
C PHE A 164 -2.53 4.03 -10.74
N SER A 165 -2.16 4.40 -9.52
CA SER A 165 -1.74 3.44 -8.50
C SER A 165 -2.87 2.46 -8.10
N ASN A 166 -4.13 2.92 -8.12
CA ASN A 166 -5.29 2.02 -7.99
C ASN A 166 -5.43 1.08 -9.19
N THR A 167 -5.29 1.61 -10.41
CA THR A 167 -5.34 0.79 -11.63
C THR A 167 -4.24 -0.26 -11.62
N TYR A 168 -3.03 0.13 -11.18
CA TYR A 168 -1.90 -0.79 -11.01
C TYR A 168 -2.27 -1.96 -10.11
N LEU A 169 -2.75 -1.68 -8.89
CA LEU A 169 -3.08 -2.73 -7.91
C LEU A 169 -4.25 -3.61 -8.38
N ALA A 170 -5.20 -3.05 -9.16
CA ALA A 170 -6.34 -3.80 -9.67
C ALA A 170 -5.96 -4.75 -10.83
N VAL A 171 -4.87 -4.46 -11.56
CA VAL A 171 -4.41 -5.27 -12.70
C VAL A 171 -3.43 -6.36 -12.25
N ILE A 172 -2.62 -6.06 -11.23
CA ILE A 172 -1.62 -6.97 -10.65
C ILE A 172 -2.23 -7.82 -9.55
#